data_d1144263e7c053a1e154aa5ecd33df81
#
_entry.id   d1144263e7c053a1e154aa5ecd33df81
#
_cell.length_a   1.000
_cell.length_b   1.000
_cell.length_c   1.000
_cell.angle_alpha   90.00
_cell.angle_beta   90.00
_cell.angle_gamma   90.00
#
_symmetry.space_group_name_H-M   'P 1'
#
loop_
_entity.id
_entity.type
_entity.pdbx_description
1 polymer ?
#
loop_
_entity_poly.entity_id
_entity_poly.type
_entity_poly.pdbx_seq_one_letter_code
_entity_poly.pdbx_strand_id
1 'polypeptide(L)'
;RIGRGDMVADIGAGTGSISCEAALQATDGKVFAIERKPEGIELIKANAEKFGIENLHIIQAEAPNGMEQLPQLDKAIIGGSGSHLEPILDQLDELLKPEGRIILNCITVQTLMQCLNYMRTKENYSYETIQVQVNHWEQVGPYDMAKAANPIFIVTCVKNK
;
A
#
# COMPACT_ATOMS: atom_id res chain seq x y z
N ARG A 1 -8.72 7.42 -5.39
CA ARG A 1 -9.02 6.79 -6.68
C ARG A 1 -7.74 6.72 -7.50
N ILE A 2 -7.49 5.59 -8.16
CA ILE A 2 -6.40 5.40 -9.12
C ILE A 2 -6.91 5.86 -10.49
N GLY A 3 -6.14 6.70 -11.18
CA GLY A 3 -6.39 7.15 -12.55
C GLY A 3 -5.79 6.19 -13.57
N ARG A 4 -6.29 6.21 -14.82
CA ARG A 4 -5.85 5.31 -15.90
C ARG A 4 -4.36 5.40 -16.20
N GLY A 5 -3.78 6.61 -16.16
CA GLY A 5 -2.37 6.86 -16.46
C GLY A 5 -1.46 6.94 -15.23
N ASP A 6 -1.95 6.58 -14.04
CA ASP A 6 -1.17 6.72 -12.81
C ASP A 6 0.04 5.76 -12.78
N MET A 7 1.15 6.27 -12.27
CA MET A 7 2.30 5.48 -11.83
C MET A 7 2.11 5.16 -10.34
N VAL A 8 1.96 3.89 -10.02
CA VAL A 8 1.59 3.43 -8.67
C VAL A 8 2.67 2.53 -8.11
N ALA A 9 3.08 2.73 -6.85
CA ALA A 9 3.91 1.79 -6.12
C ALA A 9 3.10 1.09 -5.02
N ASP A 10 3.31 -0.22 -4.86
CA ASP A 10 2.77 -1.04 -3.77
C ASP A 10 3.94 -1.62 -2.98
N ILE A 11 4.15 -1.07 -1.78
CA ILE A 11 5.29 -1.37 -0.91
C ILE A 11 4.87 -2.42 0.11
N GLY A 12 5.56 -3.57 0.10
CA GLY A 12 5.16 -4.73 0.89
C GLY A 12 3.90 -5.38 0.32
N ALA A 13 3.95 -5.68 -0.97
CA ALA A 13 2.78 -6.07 -1.77
C ALA A 13 2.15 -7.41 -1.34
N GLY A 14 2.89 -8.26 -0.60
CA GLY A 14 2.40 -9.55 -0.10
C GLY A 14 1.92 -10.46 -1.21
N THR A 15 0.62 -10.75 -1.25
CA THR A 15 0.01 -11.59 -2.31
C THR A 15 -0.25 -10.85 -3.61
N GLY A 16 -0.03 -9.52 -3.65
CA GLY A 16 -0.25 -8.68 -4.82
C GLY A 16 -1.71 -8.37 -5.13
N SER A 17 -2.64 -8.61 -4.22
CA SER A 17 -4.05 -8.31 -4.48
C SER A 17 -4.29 -6.82 -4.72
N ILE A 18 -3.64 -5.95 -3.96
CA ILE A 18 -3.72 -4.50 -4.16
C ILE A 18 -2.99 -4.10 -5.45
N SER A 19 -1.81 -4.66 -5.70
CA SER A 19 -1.05 -4.42 -6.92
C SER A 19 -1.85 -4.78 -8.17
N CYS A 20 -2.51 -5.94 -8.18
CA CYS A 20 -3.35 -6.38 -9.30
C CYS A 20 -4.56 -5.47 -9.50
N GLU A 21 -5.27 -5.13 -8.42
CA GLU A 21 -6.41 -4.21 -8.49
C GLU A 21 -5.99 -2.82 -8.98
N ALA A 22 -4.84 -2.32 -8.52
CA ALA A 22 -4.28 -1.06 -9.00
C ALA A 22 -3.95 -1.11 -10.49
N ALA A 23 -3.36 -2.22 -10.97
CA ALA A 23 -2.99 -2.41 -12.37
C ALA A 23 -4.22 -2.48 -13.30
N LEU A 24 -5.30 -3.11 -12.85
CA LEU A 24 -6.57 -3.15 -13.58
C LEU A 24 -7.21 -1.76 -13.71
N GLN A 25 -6.93 -0.83 -12.78
CA GLN A 25 -7.42 0.55 -12.85
C GLN A 25 -6.47 1.47 -13.63
N ALA A 26 -5.16 1.30 -13.49
CA ALA A 26 -4.12 2.09 -14.16
C ALA A 26 -3.80 1.54 -15.55
N THR A 27 -4.81 1.39 -16.41
CA THR A 27 -4.71 0.69 -17.71
C THR A 27 -3.69 1.31 -18.67
N ASP A 28 -3.44 2.60 -18.59
CA ASP A 28 -2.49 3.37 -19.43
C ASP A 28 -1.24 3.74 -18.61
N GLY A 29 -1.20 3.36 -17.31
CA GLY A 29 -0.12 3.58 -16.37
C GLY A 29 0.68 2.32 -16.07
N LYS A 30 1.42 2.34 -14.97
CA LYS A 30 2.21 1.21 -14.50
C LYS A 30 2.11 1.05 -12.99
N VAL A 31 2.16 -0.19 -12.55
CA VAL A 31 2.22 -0.53 -11.12
C VAL A 31 3.54 -1.22 -10.81
N PHE A 32 4.17 -0.85 -9.71
CA PHE A 32 5.42 -1.41 -9.21
C PHE A 32 5.16 -2.05 -7.86
N ALA A 33 5.26 -3.37 -7.78
CA ALA A 33 5.08 -4.13 -6.55
C ALA A 33 6.46 -4.48 -5.96
N ILE A 34 6.73 -4.02 -4.75
CA ILE A 34 7.94 -4.37 -4.00
C ILE A 34 7.55 -5.37 -2.92
N GLU A 35 8.13 -6.56 -2.99
CA GLU A 35 7.93 -7.62 -2.00
C GLU A 35 9.25 -8.35 -1.75
N ARG A 36 9.55 -8.63 -0.46
CA ARG A 36 10.81 -9.29 -0.08
C ARG A 36 10.76 -10.81 -0.14
N LYS A 37 9.59 -11.39 0.11
CA LYS A 37 9.41 -12.83 0.25
C LYS A 37 9.24 -13.50 -1.12
N PRO A 38 10.05 -14.54 -1.45
CA PRO A 38 9.89 -15.27 -2.69
C PRO A 38 8.48 -15.83 -2.90
N GLU A 39 7.84 -16.31 -1.82
CA GLU A 39 6.47 -16.83 -1.88
C GLU A 39 5.46 -15.76 -2.28
N GLY A 40 5.64 -14.52 -1.80
CA GLY A 40 4.85 -13.37 -2.20
C GLY A 40 5.03 -13.04 -3.68
N ILE A 41 6.28 -13.04 -4.16
CA ILE A 41 6.61 -12.82 -5.58
C ILE A 41 5.90 -13.83 -6.48
N GLU A 42 5.93 -15.11 -6.14
CA GLU A 42 5.25 -16.16 -6.93
C GLU A 42 3.72 -15.98 -6.92
N LEU A 43 3.13 -15.57 -5.79
CA LEU A 43 1.70 -15.25 -5.71
C LEU A 43 1.34 -14.03 -6.56
N ILE A 44 2.15 -12.97 -6.56
CA ILE A 44 1.94 -11.79 -7.41
C ILE A 44 1.95 -12.19 -8.89
N LYS A 45 2.93 -12.99 -9.32
CA LYS A 45 3.03 -13.47 -10.70
C LYS A 45 1.80 -14.29 -11.10
N ALA A 46 1.42 -15.26 -10.26
CA ALA A 46 0.27 -16.11 -10.51
C ALA A 46 -1.04 -15.33 -10.61
N ASN A 47 -1.22 -14.31 -9.74
CA ASN A 47 -2.38 -13.43 -9.79
C ASN A 47 -2.37 -12.53 -11.03
N ALA A 48 -1.21 -11.95 -11.40
CA ALA A 48 -1.07 -11.15 -12.61
C ALA A 48 -1.42 -11.94 -13.86
N GLU A 49 -0.90 -13.17 -13.98
CA GLU A 49 -1.22 -14.07 -15.09
C GLU A 49 -2.72 -14.40 -15.14
N LYS A 50 -3.29 -14.79 -13.99
CA LYS A 50 -4.72 -15.14 -13.87
C LYS A 50 -5.65 -14.02 -14.35
N PHE A 51 -5.29 -12.77 -14.09
CA PHE A 51 -6.10 -11.59 -14.45
C PHE A 51 -5.65 -10.93 -15.75
N GLY A 52 -4.66 -11.47 -16.47
CA GLY A 52 -4.16 -10.91 -17.73
C GLY A 52 -3.53 -9.53 -17.57
N ILE A 53 -2.82 -9.29 -16.47
CA ILE A 53 -2.20 -8.01 -16.14
C ILE A 53 -0.80 -7.93 -16.78
N GLU A 54 -0.57 -6.94 -17.61
CA GLU A 54 0.70 -6.73 -18.34
C GLU A 54 1.50 -5.50 -17.85
N ASN A 55 0.85 -4.59 -17.11
CA ASN A 55 1.41 -3.33 -16.64
C ASN A 55 1.91 -3.36 -15.18
N LEU A 56 2.12 -4.56 -14.62
CA LEU A 56 2.65 -4.79 -13.28
C LEU A 56 4.13 -5.18 -13.33
N HIS A 57 4.97 -4.39 -12.68
CA HIS A 57 6.41 -4.63 -12.53
C HIS A 57 6.69 -5.12 -11.11
N ILE A 58 7.32 -6.29 -10.99
CA ILE A 58 7.59 -6.93 -9.70
C ILE A 58 9.07 -6.74 -9.35
N ILE A 59 9.33 -6.20 -8.17
CA ILE A 59 10.68 -5.96 -7.63
C ILE A 59 10.82 -6.78 -6.36
N GLN A 60 11.72 -7.78 -6.38
CA GLN A 60 12.03 -8.57 -5.19
C GLN A 60 13.06 -7.83 -4.34
N ALA A 61 12.60 -7.12 -3.33
CA ALA A 61 13.45 -6.38 -2.40
C ALA A 61 12.73 -6.13 -1.07
N GLU A 62 13.49 -5.81 -0.04
CA GLU A 62 12.97 -5.27 1.22
C GLU A 62 13.09 -3.75 1.19
N ALA A 63 11.96 -3.05 1.04
CA ALA A 63 11.94 -1.59 1.02
C ALA A 63 12.61 -1.00 2.30
N PRO A 64 13.39 0.09 2.17
CA PRO A 64 13.46 1.00 1.02
C PRO A 64 14.31 0.52 -0.16
N ASN A 65 15.05 -0.60 -0.04
CA ASN A 65 15.80 -1.15 -1.18
C ASN A 65 14.85 -1.50 -2.33
N GLY A 66 15.29 -1.28 -3.55
CA GLY A 66 14.48 -1.47 -4.75
C GLY A 66 13.64 -0.25 -5.13
N MET A 67 13.44 0.72 -4.22
CA MET A 67 12.69 1.93 -4.52
C MET A 67 13.48 2.90 -5.43
N GLU A 68 14.80 2.77 -5.49
CA GLU A 68 15.65 3.52 -6.42
C GLU A 68 15.35 3.24 -7.90
N GLN A 69 14.63 2.17 -8.18
CA GLN A 69 14.19 1.78 -9.53
C GLN A 69 12.84 2.42 -9.93
N LEU A 70 12.16 3.07 -8.98
CA LEU A 70 10.84 3.64 -9.21
C LEU A 70 10.91 4.95 -9.98
N PRO A 71 9.97 5.20 -10.90
CA PRO A 71 9.80 6.52 -11.53
C PRO A 71 9.13 7.50 -10.56
N GLN A 72 8.88 8.72 -11.03
CA GLN A 72 7.97 9.65 -10.35
C GLN A 72 6.57 9.03 -10.24
N LEU A 73 5.99 9.07 -9.04
CA LEU A 73 4.76 8.37 -8.68
C LEU A 73 3.57 9.33 -8.53
N ASP A 74 2.41 8.87 -8.96
CA ASP A 74 1.13 9.52 -8.67
C ASP A 74 0.53 8.99 -7.36
N LYS A 75 0.75 7.70 -7.05
CA LYS A 75 0.24 7.03 -5.86
C LYS A 75 1.27 6.06 -5.29
N ALA A 76 1.27 5.93 -3.97
CA ALA A 76 1.98 4.87 -3.28
C ALA A 76 1.06 4.24 -2.23
N ILE A 77 1.11 2.93 -2.14
CA ILE A 77 0.39 2.15 -1.13
C ILE A 77 1.44 1.43 -0.29
N ILE A 78 1.31 1.48 1.02
CA ILE A 78 2.20 0.79 1.96
C ILE A 78 1.36 -0.23 2.71
N GLY A 79 1.47 -1.50 2.31
CA GLY A 79 0.82 -2.65 2.95
C GLY A 79 1.65 -3.27 4.05
N GLY A 80 2.98 -3.09 3.98
CA GLY A 80 3.94 -3.56 4.98
C GLY A 80 5.25 -2.79 4.86
N SER A 81 5.70 -2.19 5.95
CA SER A 81 6.93 -1.40 6.01
C SER A 81 8.09 -2.12 6.72
N GLY A 82 7.83 -3.30 7.29
CA GLY A 82 8.79 -3.92 8.21
C GLY A 82 9.08 -2.95 9.36
N SER A 83 10.36 -2.73 9.66
CA SER A 83 10.80 -1.72 10.64
C SER A 83 11.31 -0.43 9.97
N HIS A 84 11.01 -0.20 8.68
CA HIS A 84 11.66 0.84 7.85
C HIS A 84 10.69 1.90 7.36
N LEU A 85 9.63 2.22 8.12
CA LEU A 85 8.60 3.15 7.66
C LEU A 85 9.14 4.53 7.31
N GLU A 86 9.94 5.15 8.18
CA GLU A 86 10.47 6.50 7.95
C GLU A 86 11.38 6.57 6.72
N PRO A 87 12.39 5.67 6.52
CA PRO A 87 13.16 5.64 5.28
C PRO A 87 12.32 5.44 4.01
N ILE A 88 11.25 4.66 4.09
CA ILE A 88 10.31 4.48 2.98
C ILE A 88 9.57 5.79 2.68
N LEU A 89 9.09 6.48 3.72
CA LEU A 89 8.39 7.76 3.57
C LEU A 89 9.32 8.87 3.04
N ASP A 90 10.60 8.89 3.45
CA ASP A 90 11.59 9.83 2.92
C ASP A 90 11.79 9.64 1.41
N GLN A 91 11.96 8.40 0.95
CA GLN A 91 12.08 8.12 -0.48
C GLN A 91 10.78 8.42 -1.24
N LEU A 92 9.62 8.12 -0.67
CA LEU A 92 8.34 8.46 -1.28
C LEU A 92 8.12 9.97 -1.37
N ASP A 93 8.65 10.75 -0.42
CA ASP A 93 8.58 12.20 -0.48
C ASP A 93 9.31 12.75 -1.71
N GLU A 94 10.46 12.16 -2.07
CA GLU A 94 11.21 12.54 -3.28
C GLU A 94 10.53 12.06 -4.57
N LEU A 95 9.96 10.86 -4.56
CA LEU A 95 9.37 10.21 -5.73
C LEU A 95 7.94 10.68 -6.05
N LEU A 96 7.21 11.17 -5.04
CA LEU A 96 5.81 11.51 -5.21
C LEU A 96 5.64 12.88 -5.89
N LYS A 97 4.86 12.91 -6.94
CA LYS A 97 4.48 14.15 -7.63
C LYS A 97 3.65 15.06 -6.73
N PRO A 98 3.60 16.38 -6.99
CA PRO A 98 2.59 17.24 -6.39
C PRO A 98 1.17 16.67 -6.59
N GLU A 99 0.31 16.78 -5.58
CA GLU A 99 -1.02 16.17 -5.50
C GLU A 99 -1.03 14.63 -5.50
N GLY A 100 0.14 14.00 -5.48
CA GLY A 100 0.30 12.57 -5.30
C GLY A 100 -0.15 12.11 -3.91
N ARG A 101 -0.46 10.82 -3.77
CA ARG A 101 -1.02 10.27 -2.53
C ARG A 101 -0.24 9.08 -2.03
N ILE A 102 -0.04 9.04 -0.71
CA ILE A 102 0.42 7.85 0.01
C ILE A 102 -0.77 7.32 0.81
N ILE A 103 -1.00 6.02 0.72
CA ILE A 103 -2.01 5.30 1.50
C ILE A 103 -1.28 4.25 2.34
N LEU A 104 -1.41 4.33 3.64
CA LEU A 104 -0.76 3.41 4.57
C LEU A 104 -1.79 2.61 5.36
N ASN A 105 -1.68 1.28 5.31
CA ASN A 105 -2.46 0.37 6.15
C ASN A 105 -1.69 0.10 7.45
N CYS A 106 -2.25 0.54 8.57
CA CYS A 106 -1.68 0.32 9.90
C CYS A 106 -2.52 -0.69 10.68
N ILE A 107 -1.93 -1.84 11.02
CA ILE A 107 -2.54 -2.84 11.89
C ILE A 107 -2.14 -2.59 13.33
N THR A 108 -0.97 -1.98 13.58
CA THR A 108 -0.44 -1.69 14.90
C THR A 108 -0.51 -0.21 15.23
N VAL A 109 -0.70 0.09 16.51
CA VAL A 109 -0.69 1.47 17.03
C VAL A 109 0.69 2.11 16.81
N GLN A 110 1.77 1.32 16.89
CA GLN A 110 3.14 1.81 16.69
C GLN A 110 3.33 2.34 15.25
N THR A 111 2.90 1.58 14.25
CA THR A 111 2.98 2.02 12.85
C THR A 111 2.13 3.26 12.60
N LEU A 112 0.92 3.31 13.17
CA LEU A 112 0.06 4.49 13.10
C LEU A 112 0.74 5.72 13.71
N MET A 113 1.30 5.59 14.92
CA MET A 113 1.99 6.69 15.60
C MET A 113 3.22 7.18 14.83
N GLN A 114 4.04 6.26 14.29
CA GLN A 114 5.18 6.62 13.46
C GLN A 114 4.74 7.44 12.24
N CYS A 115 3.73 6.98 11.52
CA CYS A 115 3.20 7.68 10.36
C CYS A 115 2.70 9.08 10.72
N LEU A 116 1.86 9.20 11.75
CA LEU A 116 1.28 10.47 12.17
C LEU A 116 2.35 11.45 12.68
N ASN A 117 3.35 10.97 13.43
CA ASN A 117 4.45 11.81 13.90
C ASN A 117 5.29 12.30 12.72
N TYR A 118 5.62 11.41 11.76
CA TYR A 118 6.34 11.80 10.57
C TYR A 118 5.58 12.86 9.77
N MET A 119 4.29 12.65 9.50
CA MET A 119 3.49 13.59 8.70
C MET A 119 3.33 14.96 9.38
N ARG A 120 3.32 15.02 10.72
CA ARG A 120 3.29 16.29 11.47
C ARG A 120 4.54 17.14 11.27
N THR A 121 5.67 16.55 10.87
CA THR A 121 6.91 17.29 10.56
C THR A 121 6.94 17.84 9.12
N LYS A 122 5.98 17.45 8.28
CA LYS A 122 5.93 17.78 6.86
C LYS A 122 4.86 18.83 6.56
N GLU A 123 5.27 20.08 6.36
CA GLU A 123 4.36 21.20 6.05
C GLU A 123 3.69 21.07 4.67
N ASN A 124 4.33 20.31 3.77
CA ASN A 124 3.86 20.07 2.41
C ASN A 124 2.90 18.89 2.26
N TYR A 125 2.38 18.33 3.37
CA TYR A 125 1.39 17.26 3.35
C TYR A 125 0.14 17.63 4.14
N SER A 126 -1.00 17.18 3.61
CA SER A 126 -2.24 17.01 4.38
C SER A 126 -2.52 15.53 4.56
N TYR A 127 -3.12 15.14 5.67
CA TYR A 127 -3.45 13.74 5.92
C TYR A 127 -4.75 13.58 6.69
N GLU A 128 -5.39 12.44 6.47
CA GLU A 128 -6.56 11.97 7.21
C GLU A 128 -6.36 10.52 7.65
N THR A 129 -7.06 10.12 8.69
CA THR A 129 -7.03 8.73 9.19
C THR A 129 -8.44 8.24 9.41
N ILE A 130 -8.74 7.06 8.87
CA ILE A 130 -9.98 6.33 9.16
C ILE A 130 -9.67 5.01 9.84
N GLN A 131 -10.59 4.52 10.67
CA GLN A 131 -10.55 3.18 11.24
C GLN A 131 -11.60 2.32 10.57
N VAL A 132 -11.21 1.11 10.17
CA VAL A 132 -12.13 0.09 9.65
C VAL A 132 -12.17 -1.07 10.62
N GLN A 133 -13.37 -1.44 11.08
CA GLN A 133 -13.63 -2.59 11.94
C GLN A 133 -14.55 -3.56 11.20
N VAL A 134 -14.13 -4.83 11.11
CA VAL A 134 -14.92 -5.89 10.48
C VAL A 134 -15.25 -6.95 11.53
N ASN A 135 -16.52 -7.32 11.62
CA ASN A 135 -16.98 -8.44 12.43
C ASN A 135 -17.63 -9.47 11.49
N HIS A 136 -17.20 -10.71 11.62
CA HIS A 136 -17.85 -11.84 10.95
C HIS A 136 -18.84 -12.49 11.92
N TRP A 137 -20.00 -12.89 11.40
CA TRP A 137 -20.95 -13.67 12.16
C TRP A 137 -20.86 -15.11 11.70
N GLU A 138 -20.71 -16.04 12.64
CA GLU A 138 -20.61 -17.47 12.36
C GLU A 138 -21.56 -18.23 13.28
N GLN A 139 -22.17 -19.29 12.77
CA GLN A 139 -23.04 -20.15 13.54
C GLN A 139 -22.19 -21.15 14.36
N VAL A 140 -22.41 -21.14 15.68
CA VAL A 140 -21.74 -22.06 16.62
C VAL A 140 -22.83 -22.81 17.37
N GLY A 141 -23.14 -24.03 16.93
CA GLY A 141 -24.28 -24.78 17.43
C GLY A 141 -25.60 -24.06 17.17
N PRO A 142 -26.44 -23.81 18.19
CA PRO A 142 -27.71 -23.08 18.02
C PRO A 142 -27.56 -21.54 18.09
N TYR A 143 -26.36 -21.01 18.19
CA TYR A 143 -26.11 -19.56 18.39
C TYR A 143 -25.37 -18.94 17.21
N ASP A 144 -25.67 -17.68 16.93
CA ASP A 144 -24.89 -16.85 16.02
C ASP A 144 -23.93 -15.98 16.85
N MET A 145 -22.64 -16.12 16.60
CA MET A 145 -21.59 -15.43 17.34
C MET A 145 -20.78 -14.49 16.45
N ALA A 146 -20.46 -13.31 16.98
CA ALA A 146 -19.57 -12.37 16.31
C ALA A 146 -18.11 -12.78 16.55
N LYS A 147 -17.31 -12.80 15.46
CA LYS A 147 -15.87 -12.94 15.47
C LYS A 147 -15.27 -11.64 14.93
N ALA A 148 -14.77 -10.81 15.84
CA ALA A 148 -14.16 -9.55 15.48
C ALA A 148 -12.78 -9.76 14.84
N ALA A 149 -12.54 -9.14 13.68
CA ALA A 149 -11.20 -8.95 13.15
C ALA A 149 -10.49 -7.79 13.88
N ASN A 150 -9.17 -7.74 13.79
CA ASN A 150 -8.42 -6.59 14.31
C ASN A 150 -8.83 -5.32 13.55
N PRO A 151 -8.97 -4.17 14.23
CA PRO A 151 -9.19 -2.90 13.55
C PRO A 151 -7.98 -2.55 12.68
N ILE A 152 -8.24 -1.96 11.53
CA ILE A 152 -7.23 -1.45 10.61
C ILE A 152 -7.36 0.07 10.55
N PHE A 153 -6.25 0.78 10.67
CA PHE A 153 -6.21 2.22 10.44
C PHE A 153 -5.64 2.47 9.04
N ILE A 154 -6.37 3.26 8.25
CA ILE A 154 -5.94 3.69 6.93
C ILE A 154 -5.60 5.17 7.00
N VAL A 155 -4.32 5.50 6.80
CA VAL A 155 -3.83 6.87 6.73
C VAL A 155 -3.67 7.24 5.26
N THR A 156 -4.36 8.29 4.84
CA THR A 156 -4.21 8.87 3.49
C THR A 156 -3.46 10.18 3.61
N CYS A 157 -2.31 10.29 2.96
CA CYS A 157 -1.49 11.50 2.91
C CYS A 157 -1.49 12.05 1.48
N VAL A 158 -1.66 13.35 1.34
CA VAL A 158 -1.65 14.05 0.05
C VAL A 158 -0.53 15.08 0.06
N LYS A 159 0.37 14.99 -0.92
CA LYS A 159 1.42 15.99 -1.12
C LYS A 159 0.80 17.25 -1.73
N ASN A 160 0.95 18.38 -1.06
CA ASN A 160 0.44 19.67 -1.53
C ASN A 160 1.23 20.15 -2.77
N LYS A 161 0.71 21.16 -3.44
CA LYS A 161 1.38 21.80 -4.60
C LYS A 161 2.66 22.50 -4.22
#